data_12ced9688a27016f8862146d5a2e9247
#
_entry.id   12ced9688a27016f8862146d5a2e9247
#
_cell.length_a   1.000
_cell.length_b   1.000
_cell.length_c   1.000
_cell.angle_alpha   90.00
_cell.angle_beta   90.00
_cell.angle_gamma   90.00
#
_symmetry.space_group_name_H-M   'P 1'
#
loop_
_entity.id
_entity.type
_entity.pdbx_description
1 polymer ?
#
loop_
_entity_poly.entity_id
_entity_poly.type
_entity_poly.pdbx_seq_one_letter_code
_entity_poly.pdbx_strand_id
1 'polypeptide(L)'
;MVKDRVLLTGASGSMGNAAFLELLKRRDKYDIVLLVRPSEKNRKYFTKYLGIKSLGTINKSVNEVNGFKIVWGDLINPDDVFRAVDGCDYVLHPAALISPAADHNPRMAREVNFEGTKNVIAAIRKQQNRGDNTKLVYVGSVAEYGDRLPPIHRIRVGDPIIPSIYDFYATTKIAAERAVIESGLKYWVSIRQTFIGIPKALTLLDPIMFHQPLAQHIELITDKDAGYGLVQCLDAPEGFWGNIYNMSGGPSCRFVYWEYLRNMMNLLGMGDYRRIMDRNWFCLRNFHGGWFEDSYVLDDFLHHWRSNLDDHFTQVKGFRFWYSYLVKVIPKFFVKIYLKRMVMSKNGPLYWIESNNEGRIKAFFGSKKKWKDIPSWEVDGSKFTGEGYLLYHGFDENKLDTELGLEDLKEAARFRGGECLSERFIDMKTKLKWKCAFGHSFEGSPTLVLKGGHWCPDCDAPPWGYDKIAAKNPFFAQVYYANHGNDENYFYGAESFENIL
;
A
#
# COMPACT_ATOMS: atom_id res chain seq x y z
N MET A 1 26.55 15.05 22.57
CA MET A 1 25.65 15.51 21.50
C MET A 1 24.23 15.21 21.90
N VAL A 2 23.29 16.10 21.66
CA VAL A 2 21.86 15.85 21.85
C VAL A 2 21.47 14.84 20.75
N LYS A 3 20.73 13.79 21.12
CA LYS A 3 20.27 12.79 20.17
C LYS A 3 19.02 13.30 19.46
N ASP A 4 18.89 12.98 18.17
CA ASP A 4 17.64 13.21 17.46
C ASP A 4 16.55 12.30 18.00
N ARG A 5 15.34 12.82 18.16
CA ARG A 5 14.18 12.09 18.66
C ARG A 5 13.29 11.62 17.51
N VAL A 6 13.04 10.32 17.46
CA VAL A 6 12.33 9.66 16.38
C VAL A 6 11.00 9.07 16.88
N LEU A 7 9.89 9.58 16.38
CA LEU A 7 8.59 8.94 16.58
C LEU A 7 8.39 7.83 15.55
N LEU A 8 8.04 6.65 16.03
CA LEU A 8 7.57 5.54 15.20
C LEU A 8 6.12 5.23 15.55
N THR A 9 5.22 5.35 14.58
CA THR A 9 3.87 4.83 14.68
C THR A 9 3.82 3.38 14.18
N GLY A 10 2.76 2.62 14.49
CA GLY A 10 2.59 1.27 13.93
C GLY A 10 3.65 0.23 14.35
N ALA A 11 4.40 0.47 15.42
CA ALA A 11 5.46 -0.42 15.91
C ALA A 11 5.01 -1.87 16.21
N SER A 12 3.71 -2.14 16.30
CA SER A 12 3.14 -3.49 16.49
C SER A 12 2.85 -4.24 15.18
N GLY A 13 2.94 -3.57 14.02
CA GLY A 13 2.80 -4.16 12.68
C GLY A 13 4.12 -4.77 12.18
N SER A 14 4.11 -5.45 11.02
CA SER A 14 5.29 -6.15 10.49
C SER A 14 6.46 -5.21 10.21
N MET A 15 6.28 -4.23 9.33
CA MET A 15 7.30 -3.23 9.00
C MET A 15 7.68 -2.37 10.22
N GLY A 16 6.66 -1.87 10.95
CA GLY A 16 6.91 -1.05 12.13
C GLY A 16 7.65 -1.78 13.24
N ASN A 17 7.41 -3.08 13.43
CA ASN A 17 8.16 -3.86 14.40
C ASN A 17 9.62 -4.09 13.98
N ALA A 18 9.85 -4.37 12.70
CA ALA A 18 11.21 -4.47 12.17
C ALA A 18 11.96 -3.14 12.28
N ALA A 19 11.31 -2.02 11.97
CA ALA A 19 11.87 -0.67 12.17
C ALA A 19 12.15 -0.38 13.66
N PHE A 20 11.25 -0.76 14.56
CA PHE A 20 11.50 -0.62 16.00
C PHE A 20 12.74 -1.39 16.46
N LEU A 21 12.89 -2.65 16.03
CA LEU A 21 14.06 -3.45 16.35
C LEU A 21 15.35 -2.87 15.76
N GLU A 22 15.27 -2.24 14.59
CA GLU A 22 16.40 -1.55 13.98
C GLU A 22 16.76 -0.26 14.72
N LEU A 23 15.77 0.55 15.14
CA LEU A 23 16.00 1.73 15.98
C LEU A 23 16.64 1.36 17.33
N LEU A 24 16.26 0.22 17.92
CA LEU A 24 16.89 -0.24 19.16
C LEU A 24 18.39 -0.49 19.04
N LYS A 25 18.89 -0.89 17.87
CA LYS A 25 20.32 -1.04 17.60
C LYS A 25 21.06 0.30 17.51
N ARG A 26 20.32 1.40 17.27
CA ARG A 26 20.84 2.77 17.08
C ARG A 26 20.48 3.71 18.25
N ARG A 27 20.25 3.16 19.45
CA ARG A 27 19.90 3.95 20.66
C ARG A 27 21.04 4.87 21.14
N ASP A 28 22.22 4.65 20.69
CA ASP A 28 23.36 5.58 20.89
C ASP A 28 23.18 6.87 20.08
N LYS A 29 22.50 6.82 18.93
CA LYS A 29 22.28 7.93 18.01
C LYS A 29 20.90 8.58 18.17
N TYR A 30 19.86 7.79 18.46
CA TYR A 30 18.46 8.24 18.48
C TYR A 30 17.76 7.98 19.81
N ASP A 31 16.95 8.95 20.24
CA ASP A 31 15.90 8.74 21.25
C ASP A 31 14.62 8.25 20.57
N ILE A 32 14.03 7.20 21.08
CA ILE A 32 12.91 6.50 20.44
C ILE A 32 11.58 6.85 21.13
N VAL A 33 10.62 7.34 20.37
CA VAL A 33 9.23 7.54 20.80
C VAL A 33 8.32 6.58 20.05
N LEU A 34 7.45 5.86 20.74
CA LEU A 34 6.43 5.01 20.12
C LEU A 34 5.03 5.56 20.44
N LEU A 35 4.18 5.68 19.43
CA LEU A 35 2.73 5.80 19.62
C LEU A 35 2.09 4.43 19.45
N VAL A 36 1.54 3.87 20.53
CA VAL A 36 1.04 2.49 20.58
C VAL A 36 -0.33 2.42 21.22
N ARG A 37 -1.26 1.74 20.59
CA ARG A 37 -2.59 1.48 21.16
C ARG A 37 -2.48 0.69 22.45
N PRO A 38 -3.20 1.06 23.52
CA PRO A 38 -3.04 0.50 24.87
C PRO A 38 -3.74 -0.87 25.04
N SER A 39 -3.58 -1.79 24.08
CA SER A 39 -4.05 -3.17 24.24
C SER A 39 -3.18 -3.95 25.20
N GLU A 40 -3.73 -4.97 25.86
CA GLU A 40 -2.97 -5.85 26.78
C GLU A 40 -1.77 -6.49 26.06
N LYS A 41 -1.96 -6.97 24.83
CA LYS A 41 -0.89 -7.53 23.98
C LYS A 41 0.26 -6.52 23.78
N ASN A 42 -0.06 -5.28 23.44
CA ASN A 42 0.94 -4.24 23.21
C ASN A 42 1.64 -3.85 24.52
N ARG A 43 0.90 -3.70 25.62
CA ARG A 43 1.49 -3.43 26.94
C ARG A 43 2.48 -4.54 27.30
N LYS A 44 2.09 -5.81 27.21
CA LYS A 44 2.97 -6.95 27.50
C LYS A 44 4.21 -6.98 26.59
N TYR A 45 4.07 -6.61 25.30
CA TYR A 45 5.19 -6.63 24.35
C TYR A 45 6.18 -5.49 24.57
N PHE A 46 5.70 -4.25 24.70
CA PHE A 46 6.59 -3.08 24.67
C PHE A 46 7.15 -2.71 26.04
N THR A 47 6.46 -3.01 27.14
CA THR A 47 6.93 -2.66 28.50
C THR A 47 8.21 -3.37 28.92
N LYS A 48 8.51 -4.54 28.34
CA LYS A 48 9.79 -5.21 28.58
C LYS A 48 11.00 -4.35 28.22
N TYR A 49 10.86 -3.43 27.27
CA TYR A 49 11.93 -2.52 26.85
C TYR A 49 12.10 -1.30 27.77
N LEU A 50 11.12 -1.03 28.63
CA LEU A 50 11.20 -0.03 29.68
C LEU A 50 11.92 -0.54 30.96
N GLY A 51 12.28 -1.82 31.03
CA GLY A 51 12.85 -2.42 32.23
C GLY A 51 11.86 -2.56 33.40
N ILE A 52 10.56 -2.40 33.16
CA ILE A 52 9.50 -2.46 34.16
C ILE A 52 9.14 -3.92 34.43
N LYS A 53 9.25 -4.35 35.71
CA LYS A 53 8.97 -5.73 36.13
C LYS A 53 7.47 -6.02 36.36
N SER A 54 6.64 -5.00 36.57
CA SER A 54 5.21 -5.17 36.87
C SER A 54 4.33 -4.26 36.03
N LEU A 55 3.29 -4.82 35.42
CA LEU A 55 2.30 -4.06 34.60
C LEU A 55 1.52 -3.02 35.45
N GLY A 56 1.41 -3.25 36.76
CA GLY A 56 0.72 -2.34 37.71
C GLY A 56 1.42 -0.97 37.88
N THR A 57 2.71 -0.86 37.55
CA THR A 57 3.49 0.39 37.66
C THR A 57 3.51 1.21 36.38
N ILE A 58 2.79 0.78 35.34
CA ILE A 58 2.77 1.45 34.05
C ILE A 58 1.81 2.65 34.09
N ASN A 59 2.31 3.84 33.77
CA ASN A 59 1.45 4.98 33.54
C ASN A 59 0.50 4.70 32.35
N LYS A 60 -0.76 5.08 32.48
CA LYS A 60 -1.80 4.81 31.47
C LYS A 60 -1.59 5.60 30.18
N SER A 61 -0.90 6.72 30.23
CA SER A 61 -0.73 7.65 29.09
C SER A 61 0.70 7.66 28.53
N VAL A 62 1.73 7.82 29.38
CA VAL A 62 3.11 7.95 28.93
C VAL A 62 4.06 7.22 29.88
N ASN A 63 5.04 6.52 29.30
CA ASN A 63 6.17 5.94 30.02
C ASN A 63 7.46 6.29 29.29
N GLU A 64 8.48 6.75 30.03
CA GLU A 64 9.79 7.12 29.48
C GLU A 64 10.92 6.64 30.38
N VAL A 65 11.95 6.00 29.78
CA VAL A 65 13.15 5.54 30.45
C VAL A 65 14.33 5.65 29.50
N ASN A 66 15.36 6.43 29.87
CA ASN A 66 16.65 6.50 29.18
C ASN A 66 16.53 6.65 27.64
N GLY A 67 15.82 7.69 27.14
CA GLY A 67 15.67 7.95 25.70
C GLY A 67 14.72 6.97 24.98
N PHE A 68 13.91 6.23 25.72
CA PHE A 68 12.84 5.40 25.18
C PHE A 68 11.50 5.78 25.81
N LYS A 69 10.60 6.35 25.00
CA LYS A 69 9.29 6.85 25.40
C LYS A 69 8.18 6.06 24.71
N ILE A 70 7.16 5.67 25.46
CA ILE A 70 5.92 5.11 24.89
C ILE A 70 4.77 6.05 25.25
N VAL A 71 4.07 6.51 24.23
CA VAL A 71 2.77 7.19 24.33
C VAL A 71 1.69 6.15 24.07
N TRP A 72 0.91 5.84 25.09
CA TRP A 72 -0.24 4.94 24.98
C TRP A 72 -1.43 5.73 24.47
N GLY A 73 -1.76 5.55 23.20
CA GLY A 73 -2.79 6.34 22.56
C GLY A 73 -3.18 5.78 21.19
N ASP A 74 -4.03 6.53 20.49
CA ASP A 74 -4.51 6.18 19.15
C ASP A 74 -4.26 7.32 18.17
N LEU A 75 -4.01 6.98 16.89
CA LEU A 75 -3.85 7.93 15.81
C LEU A 75 -5.10 8.78 15.54
N ILE A 76 -6.27 8.23 15.81
CA ILE A 76 -7.54 8.96 15.65
C ILE A 76 -7.76 10.03 16.71
N ASN A 77 -7.00 9.99 17.81
CA ASN A 77 -7.05 11.00 18.86
C ASN A 77 -5.94 12.06 18.65
N PRO A 78 -6.28 13.30 18.29
CA PRO A 78 -5.29 14.36 18.06
C PRO A 78 -4.38 14.63 19.26
N ASP A 79 -4.89 14.57 20.48
CA ASP A 79 -4.10 14.85 21.70
C ASP A 79 -3.04 13.76 21.93
N ASP A 80 -3.36 12.50 21.64
CA ASP A 80 -2.38 11.40 21.72
C ASP A 80 -1.27 11.61 20.71
N VAL A 81 -1.63 11.99 19.47
CA VAL A 81 -0.68 12.26 18.39
C VAL A 81 0.19 13.48 18.73
N PHE A 82 -0.40 14.58 19.22
CA PHE A 82 0.38 15.76 19.66
C PHE A 82 1.39 15.41 20.75
N ARG A 83 1.01 14.62 21.76
CA ARG A 83 1.95 14.18 22.80
C ARG A 83 3.05 13.29 22.29
N ALA A 84 2.78 12.51 21.24
CA ALA A 84 3.77 11.64 20.64
C ALA A 84 4.75 12.39 19.75
N VAL A 85 4.28 13.35 18.96
CA VAL A 85 5.08 14.16 18.02
C VAL A 85 5.91 15.21 18.75
N ASP A 86 5.48 15.68 19.91
CA ASP A 86 6.10 16.81 20.64
C ASP A 86 7.59 16.56 20.93
N GLY A 87 8.44 17.46 20.40
CA GLY A 87 9.89 17.41 20.51
C GLY A 87 10.55 16.31 19.66
N CYS A 88 9.87 15.78 18.64
CA CYS A 88 10.47 14.82 17.71
C CYS A 88 11.05 15.53 16.47
N ASP A 89 12.26 15.10 16.08
CA ASP A 89 12.95 15.56 14.86
C ASP A 89 12.44 14.80 13.63
N TYR A 90 12.04 13.54 13.81
CA TYR A 90 11.53 12.66 12.76
C TYR A 90 10.24 11.96 13.18
N VAL A 91 9.36 11.78 12.21
CA VAL A 91 8.16 10.93 12.34
C VAL A 91 8.18 9.87 11.25
N LEU A 92 8.39 8.61 11.64
CA LEU A 92 8.23 7.43 10.80
C LEU A 92 6.79 6.93 10.94
N HIS A 93 6.00 7.01 9.85
CA HIS A 93 4.56 6.77 9.89
C HIS A 93 4.11 5.60 9.01
N PRO A 94 4.46 4.34 9.36
CA PRO A 94 3.96 3.14 8.70
C PRO A 94 2.62 2.62 9.24
N ALA A 95 2.03 3.28 10.25
CA ALA A 95 0.78 2.83 10.84
C ALA A 95 -0.38 2.93 9.86
N ALA A 96 -1.09 1.83 9.65
CA ALA A 96 -2.30 1.75 8.87
C ALA A 96 -3.19 0.58 9.31
N LEU A 97 -4.49 0.70 9.05
CA LEU A 97 -5.39 -0.45 9.02
C LEU A 97 -5.37 -1.01 7.60
N ILE A 98 -4.85 -2.23 7.44
CA ILE A 98 -4.63 -2.87 6.14
C ILE A 98 -5.74 -3.85 5.79
N SER A 99 -5.85 -4.24 4.50
CA SER A 99 -6.73 -5.33 4.06
C SER A 99 -6.29 -6.67 4.69
N PRO A 100 -7.24 -7.60 5.01
CA PRO A 100 -8.67 -7.52 4.74
C PRO A 100 -9.47 -6.71 5.79
N ALA A 101 -8.87 -6.31 6.91
CA ALA A 101 -9.59 -5.61 8.00
C ALA A 101 -10.13 -4.24 7.56
N ALA A 102 -9.40 -3.53 6.70
CA ALA A 102 -9.84 -2.25 6.12
C ALA A 102 -11.08 -2.41 5.25
N ASP A 103 -11.14 -3.49 4.45
CA ASP A 103 -12.26 -3.76 3.54
C ASP A 103 -13.51 -4.23 4.29
N HIS A 104 -13.31 -4.83 5.48
CA HIS A 104 -14.41 -5.20 6.37
C HIS A 104 -14.96 -4.02 7.17
N ASN A 105 -14.15 -3.00 7.41
CA ASN A 105 -14.53 -1.80 8.15
C ASN A 105 -13.94 -0.55 7.50
N PRO A 106 -14.49 -0.12 6.34
CA PRO A 106 -13.99 1.02 5.58
C PRO A 106 -13.98 2.33 6.37
N ARG A 107 -14.98 2.55 7.22
CA ARG A 107 -15.04 3.74 8.09
C ARG A 107 -13.85 3.80 9.05
N MET A 108 -13.55 2.71 9.73
CA MET A 108 -12.36 2.64 10.60
C MET A 108 -11.07 2.79 9.78
N ALA A 109 -11.01 2.25 8.57
CA ALA A 109 -9.87 2.44 7.67
C ALA A 109 -9.67 3.93 7.37
N ARG A 110 -10.74 4.68 7.07
CA ARG A 110 -10.67 6.12 6.86
C ARG A 110 -10.21 6.86 8.11
N GLU A 111 -10.80 6.56 9.26
CA GLU A 111 -10.44 7.20 10.54
C GLU A 111 -8.95 6.98 10.87
N VAL A 112 -8.44 5.75 10.73
CA VAL A 112 -7.03 5.43 11.04
C VAL A 112 -6.08 5.93 9.96
N ASN A 113 -6.34 5.61 8.69
CA ASN A 113 -5.37 5.84 7.61
C ASN A 113 -5.36 7.28 7.13
N PHE A 114 -6.51 7.92 7.02
CA PHE A 114 -6.63 9.28 6.51
C PHE A 114 -6.68 10.32 7.64
N GLU A 115 -7.66 10.25 8.54
CA GLU A 115 -7.76 11.25 9.63
C GLU A 115 -6.58 11.14 10.59
N GLY A 116 -6.10 9.91 10.89
CA GLY A 116 -4.89 9.70 11.69
C GLY A 116 -3.65 10.32 11.05
N THR A 117 -3.48 10.21 9.73
CA THR A 117 -2.38 10.89 9.00
C THR A 117 -2.52 12.40 9.05
N LYS A 118 -3.74 12.95 8.93
CA LYS A 118 -3.99 14.40 9.09
C LYS A 118 -3.63 14.88 10.50
N ASN A 119 -3.91 14.09 11.54
CA ASN A 119 -3.50 14.41 12.91
C ASN A 119 -1.97 14.50 13.04
N VAL A 120 -1.23 13.57 12.39
CA VAL A 120 0.24 13.62 12.34
C VAL A 120 0.72 14.89 11.65
N ILE A 121 0.17 15.22 10.48
CA ILE A 121 0.49 16.45 9.75
C ILE A 121 0.22 17.70 10.60
N ALA A 122 -0.93 17.76 11.26
CA ALA A 122 -1.31 18.88 12.12
C ALA A 122 -0.36 19.04 13.32
N ALA A 123 0.06 17.92 13.92
CA ALA A 123 1.02 17.93 15.02
C ALA A 123 2.39 18.46 14.59
N ILE A 124 2.89 18.01 13.42
CA ILE A 124 4.17 18.49 12.85
C ILE A 124 4.09 19.97 12.51
N ARG A 125 3.00 20.43 11.87
CA ARG A 125 2.80 21.85 11.57
C ARG A 125 2.85 22.73 12.83
N LYS A 126 2.27 22.24 13.94
CA LYS A 126 2.33 22.95 15.21
C LYS A 126 3.78 23.11 15.71
N GLN A 127 4.66 22.15 15.50
CA GLN A 127 6.08 22.25 15.80
C GLN A 127 6.79 23.20 14.85
N GLN A 128 6.55 23.11 13.54
CA GLN A 128 7.13 24.03 12.54
C GLN A 128 6.80 25.50 12.84
N ASN A 129 5.61 25.79 13.35
CA ASN A 129 5.25 27.14 13.79
C ASN A 129 6.06 27.63 14.99
N ARG A 130 6.78 26.74 15.70
CA ARG A 130 7.73 27.07 16.77
C ARG A 130 9.19 27.12 16.29
N GLY A 131 9.45 26.92 14.97
CA GLY A 131 10.76 26.89 14.38
C GLY A 131 11.40 25.50 14.22
N ASP A 132 10.71 24.43 14.63
CA ASP A 132 11.21 23.06 14.49
C ASP A 132 11.11 22.58 13.05
N ASN A 133 12.05 21.73 12.63
CA ASN A 133 12.12 21.17 11.27
C ASN A 133 11.79 19.67 11.26
N THR A 134 10.74 19.25 11.96
CA THR A 134 10.33 17.85 12.02
C THR A 134 10.09 17.27 10.62
N LYS A 135 10.71 16.13 10.33
CA LYS A 135 10.68 15.46 9.04
C LYS A 135 9.67 14.28 9.07
N LEU A 136 8.81 14.19 8.06
CA LEU A 136 7.77 13.15 7.94
C LEU A 136 8.16 12.11 6.89
N VAL A 137 8.27 10.84 7.30
CA VAL A 137 8.31 9.69 6.40
C VAL A 137 6.95 9.00 6.46
N TYR A 138 6.15 9.18 5.41
CA TYR A 138 4.86 8.52 5.24
C TYR A 138 5.02 7.24 4.42
N VAL A 139 4.40 6.16 4.85
CA VAL A 139 4.40 4.90 4.09
C VAL A 139 3.08 4.76 3.35
N GLY A 140 3.13 4.92 2.03
CA GLY A 140 2.07 4.66 1.07
C GLY A 140 1.91 3.17 0.75
N SER A 141 1.34 2.83 -0.39
CA SER A 141 1.09 1.44 -0.78
C SER A 141 1.07 1.23 -2.29
N VAL A 142 1.53 0.06 -2.74
CA VAL A 142 1.31 -0.41 -4.12
C VAL A 142 -0.18 -0.50 -4.47
N ALA A 143 -1.06 -0.63 -3.48
CA ALA A 143 -2.51 -0.67 -3.68
C ALA A 143 -3.06 0.62 -4.32
N GLU A 144 -2.36 1.74 -4.18
CA GLU A 144 -2.72 3.03 -4.78
C GLU A 144 -2.71 2.99 -6.31
N TYR A 145 -1.88 2.12 -6.92
CA TYR A 145 -1.82 1.93 -8.37
C TYR A 145 -2.94 1.03 -8.93
N GLY A 146 -3.64 0.27 -8.06
CA GLY A 146 -4.73 -0.63 -8.42
C GLY A 146 -4.33 -1.81 -9.30
N ASP A 147 -5.24 -2.21 -10.18
CA ASP A 147 -5.06 -3.40 -11.02
C ASP A 147 -4.02 -3.17 -12.13
N ARG A 148 -2.92 -3.91 -12.05
CA ARG A 148 -1.78 -3.85 -12.96
C ARG A 148 -1.44 -5.25 -13.48
N LEU A 149 -2.42 -5.91 -14.08
CA LEU A 149 -2.17 -7.17 -14.78
C LEU A 149 -1.36 -6.94 -16.07
N PRO A 150 -0.67 -7.96 -16.58
CA PRO A 150 -0.05 -7.87 -17.90
C PRO A 150 -1.05 -7.37 -18.97
N PRO A 151 -0.60 -6.52 -19.91
CA PRO A 151 0.80 -6.13 -20.18
C PRO A 151 1.31 -4.89 -19.42
N ILE A 152 0.53 -4.31 -18.49
CA ILE A 152 0.84 -3.06 -17.78
C ILE A 152 1.37 -3.28 -16.36
N HIS A 153 1.96 -4.43 -16.09
CA HIS A 153 2.44 -4.83 -14.76
C HIS A 153 3.73 -4.12 -14.31
N ARG A 154 4.33 -3.30 -15.18
CA ARG A 154 5.51 -2.48 -14.86
C ARG A 154 5.03 -1.11 -14.37
N ILE A 155 5.35 -0.78 -13.13
CA ILE A 155 4.84 0.38 -12.40
C ILE A 155 6.00 1.33 -12.08
N ARG A 156 5.75 2.64 -12.20
CA ARG A 156 6.68 3.68 -11.78
C ARG A 156 5.96 4.86 -11.14
N VAL A 157 6.69 5.68 -10.44
CA VAL A 157 6.20 6.96 -9.91
C VAL A 157 5.68 7.82 -11.08
N GLY A 158 4.55 8.50 -10.85
CA GLY A 158 3.87 9.25 -11.91
C GLY A 158 2.75 8.49 -12.62
N ASP A 159 2.72 7.15 -12.55
CA ASP A 159 1.63 6.34 -13.08
C ASP A 159 0.28 6.72 -12.47
N PRO A 160 -0.85 6.50 -13.17
CA PRO A 160 -2.19 6.80 -12.66
C PRO A 160 -2.46 6.13 -11.32
N ILE A 161 -2.95 6.90 -10.36
CA ILE A 161 -3.38 6.44 -9.04
C ILE A 161 -4.86 6.10 -9.10
N ILE A 162 -5.16 4.80 -9.06
CA ILE A 162 -6.53 4.26 -9.28
C ILE A 162 -6.71 3.05 -8.38
N PRO A 163 -7.52 3.11 -7.31
CA PRO A 163 -7.72 1.95 -6.46
C PRO A 163 -8.47 0.86 -7.22
N SER A 164 -8.16 -0.40 -6.95
CA SER A 164 -9.00 -1.51 -7.39
C SER A 164 -10.43 -1.35 -6.84
N ILE A 165 -11.42 -1.83 -7.57
CA ILE A 165 -12.83 -1.70 -7.18
C ILE A 165 -13.06 -2.49 -5.89
N TYR A 166 -13.71 -1.88 -4.89
CA TYR A 166 -13.90 -2.40 -3.53
C TYR A 166 -12.63 -2.49 -2.67
N ASP A 167 -11.52 -1.89 -3.10
CA ASP A 167 -10.31 -1.73 -2.29
C ASP A 167 -10.38 -0.45 -1.45
N PHE A 168 -11.03 -0.56 -0.30
CA PHE A 168 -11.18 0.57 0.63
C PHE A 168 -9.88 0.97 1.30
N TYR A 169 -8.98 0.02 1.49
CA TYR A 169 -7.64 0.31 1.95
C TYR A 169 -6.93 1.28 1.00
N ALA A 170 -6.88 0.94 -0.29
CA ALA A 170 -6.25 1.79 -1.30
C ALA A 170 -6.88 3.19 -1.35
N THR A 171 -8.21 3.29 -1.32
CA THR A 171 -8.92 4.58 -1.31
C THR A 171 -8.47 5.48 -0.16
N THR A 172 -8.33 4.93 1.05
CA THR A 172 -7.88 5.71 2.22
C THR A 172 -6.40 6.07 2.15
N LYS A 173 -5.57 5.22 1.54
CA LYS A 173 -4.13 5.49 1.33
C LYS A 173 -3.91 6.59 0.31
N ILE A 174 -4.67 6.61 -0.78
CA ILE A 174 -4.65 7.67 -1.81
C ILE A 174 -5.01 9.03 -1.18
N ALA A 175 -6.07 9.07 -0.38
CA ALA A 175 -6.48 10.31 0.31
C ALA A 175 -5.41 10.80 1.30
N ALA A 176 -4.78 9.88 2.03
CA ALA A 176 -3.72 10.20 2.98
C ALA A 176 -2.44 10.68 2.28
N GLU A 177 -2.02 10.04 1.20
CA GLU A 177 -0.87 10.47 0.40
C GLU A 177 -1.07 11.87 -0.17
N ARG A 178 -2.24 12.14 -0.77
CA ARG A 178 -2.62 13.48 -1.21
C ARG A 178 -2.48 14.50 -0.09
N ALA A 179 -2.96 14.20 1.12
CA ALA A 179 -2.84 15.08 2.28
C ALA A 179 -1.40 15.32 2.70
N VAL A 180 -0.51 14.34 2.55
CA VAL A 180 0.94 14.48 2.83
C VAL A 180 1.61 15.36 1.79
N ILE A 181 1.41 15.10 0.50
CA ILE A 181 2.00 15.88 -0.59
C ILE A 181 1.57 17.35 -0.51
N GLU A 182 0.29 17.58 -0.25
CA GLU A 182 -0.32 18.92 -0.16
C GLU A 182 -0.25 19.52 1.26
N SER A 183 0.51 18.89 2.15
CA SER A 183 0.60 19.30 3.55
C SER A 183 1.24 20.66 3.77
N GLY A 184 2.06 21.16 2.85
CA GLY A 184 2.88 22.34 3.06
C GLY A 184 4.01 22.14 4.07
N LEU A 185 4.29 20.91 4.51
CA LEU A 185 5.43 20.59 5.35
C LEU A 185 6.71 20.79 4.56
N LYS A 186 7.74 21.35 5.22
CA LYS A 186 9.04 21.57 4.59
C LYS A 186 9.71 20.25 4.18
N TYR A 187 9.63 19.25 5.07
CA TYR A 187 10.26 17.95 4.88
C TYR A 187 9.22 16.84 5.00
N TRP A 188 8.91 16.21 3.90
CA TRP A 188 8.08 15.02 3.83
C TRP A 188 8.61 14.09 2.74
N VAL A 189 8.29 12.82 2.83
CA VAL A 189 8.47 11.83 1.76
C VAL A 189 7.32 10.85 1.80
N SER A 190 6.81 10.44 0.63
CA SER A 190 5.87 9.33 0.50
C SER A 190 6.58 8.12 -0.08
N ILE A 191 6.48 6.97 0.59
CA ILE A 191 7.08 5.70 0.17
C ILE A 191 5.97 4.69 -0.09
N ARG A 192 5.67 4.41 -1.37
CA ARG A 192 4.67 3.43 -1.78
C ARG A 192 5.24 2.02 -1.62
N GLN A 193 4.88 1.41 -0.52
CA GLN A 193 5.33 0.09 -0.09
C GLN A 193 4.66 -1.02 -0.89
N THR A 194 5.45 -1.96 -1.40
CA THR A 194 4.95 -3.18 -2.05
C THR A 194 4.49 -4.24 -1.04
N PHE A 195 4.15 -5.44 -1.51
CA PHE A 195 3.79 -6.59 -0.69
C PHE A 195 4.92 -6.97 0.29
N ILE A 196 4.63 -6.96 1.58
CA ILE A 196 5.60 -7.35 2.61
C ILE A 196 5.53 -8.87 2.82
N GLY A 197 6.62 -9.55 2.51
CA GLY A 197 6.79 -10.97 2.74
C GLY A 197 6.94 -11.27 4.23
N ILE A 198 5.87 -11.76 4.87
CA ILE A 198 5.86 -12.11 6.29
C ILE A 198 6.19 -13.60 6.45
N PRO A 199 7.17 -13.96 7.32
CA PRO A 199 7.55 -15.37 7.50
C PRO A 199 6.45 -16.26 8.08
N LYS A 200 5.46 -15.71 8.78
CA LYS A 200 4.33 -16.46 9.36
C LYS A 200 3.28 -16.82 8.31
N ALA A 201 3.62 -17.67 7.38
CA ALA A 201 2.80 -18.02 6.22
C ALA A 201 1.37 -18.52 6.52
N LEU A 202 1.12 -19.10 7.69
CA LEU A 202 -0.21 -19.59 8.08
C LEU A 202 -1.21 -18.47 8.37
N THR A 203 -0.75 -17.23 8.59
CA THR A 203 -1.64 -16.08 8.71
C THR A 203 -2.19 -15.61 7.37
N LEU A 204 -1.71 -16.19 6.27
CA LEU A 204 -2.09 -15.84 4.89
C LEU A 204 -3.25 -16.69 4.35
N LEU A 205 -3.76 -17.68 5.10
CA LEU A 205 -4.92 -18.47 4.72
C LEU A 205 -6.21 -17.68 4.99
N ASP A 206 -6.49 -16.75 4.10
CA ASP A 206 -7.67 -15.89 4.10
C ASP A 206 -8.30 -15.90 2.69
N PRO A 207 -9.61 -15.71 2.55
CA PRO A 207 -10.27 -15.60 1.24
C PRO A 207 -9.62 -14.63 0.27
N ILE A 208 -8.94 -13.59 0.76
CA ILE A 208 -8.24 -12.58 -0.07
C ILE A 208 -7.18 -13.20 -0.99
N MET A 209 -6.61 -14.35 -0.63
CA MET A 209 -5.67 -15.07 -1.49
C MET A 209 -6.30 -15.50 -2.83
N PHE A 210 -7.61 -15.66 -2.89
CA PHE A 210 -8.36 -16.02 -4.10
C PHE A 210 -8.85 -14.80 -4.89
N HIS A 211 -8.77 -13.59 -4.31
CA HIS A 211 -9.03 -12.36 -5.04
C HIS A 211 -7.92 -12.05 -6.04
N GLN A 212 -6.73 -12.55 -5.74
CA GLN A 212 -5.54 -12.28 -6.54
C GLN A 212 -5.52 -13.16 -7.79
N PRO A 213 -5.43 -12.57 -9.00
CA PRO A 213 -5.27 -13.30 -10.24
C PRO A 213 -3.98 -14.11 -10.27
N LEU A 214 -4.04 -15.33 -10.82
CA LEU A 214 -2.84 -16.18 -10.92
C LEU A 214 -1.72 -15.56 -11.76
N ALA A 215 -2.09 -14.75 -12.76
CA ALA A 215 -1.14 -14.03 -13.62
C ALA A 215 -0.61 -12.73 -13.00
N GLN A 216 -1.01 -12.38 -11.77
CA GLN A 216 -0.56 -11.17 -11.12
C GLN A 216 0.95 -11.19 -10.90
N HIS A 217 1.61 -10.17 -11.43
CA HIS A 217 3.02 -9.90 -11.16
C HIS A 217 3.16 -9.20 -9.82
N ILE A 218 4.13 -9.59 -9.03
CA ILE A 218 4.37 -9.04 -7.69
C ILE A 218 5.86 -8.91 -7.48
N GLU A 219 6.25 -7.85 -6.82
CA GLU A 219 7.57 -7.64 -6.30
C GLU A 219 7.46 -7.51 -4.78
N LEU A 220 8.03 -8.44 -4.01
CA LEU A 220 7.94 -8.37 -2.55
C LEU A 220 9.13 -7.63 -1.95
N ILE A 221 9.00 -7.30 -0.67
CA ILE A 221 10.10 -6.95 0.21
C ILE A 221 9.95 -7.73 1.51
N THR A 222 11.05 -8.14 2.15
CA THR A 222 10.98 -8.75 3.48
C THR A 222 10.59 -7.72 4.54
N ASP A 223 9.94 -8.13 5.62
CA ASP A 223 9.62 -7.26 6.75
C ASP A 223 10.88 -6.60 7.34
N LYS A 224 12.01 -7.33 7.35
CA LYS A 224 13.30 -6.83 7.84
C LYS A 224 13.86 -5.73 6.96
N ASP A 225 13.84 -5.90 5.65
CA ASP A 225 14.38 -4.91 4.72
C ASP A 225 13.47 -3.68 4.63
N ALA A 226 12.15 -3.88 4.69
CA ALA A 226 11.19 -2.78 4.80
C ALA A 226 11.41 -1.93 6.06
N GLY A 227 11.60 -2.59 7.22
CA GLY A 227 11.89 -1.90 8.47
C GLY A 227 13.27 -1.23 8.49
N TYR A 228 14.28 -1.87 7.91
CA TYR A 228 15.61 -1.31 7.74
C TYR A 228 15.57 -0.06 6.86
N GLY A 229 14.97 -0.15 5.66
CA GLY A 229 14.83 0.99 4.75
C GLY A 229 14.10 2.17 5.38
N LEU A 230 13.02 1.89 6.14
CA LEU A 230 12.31 2.95 6.87
C LEU A 230 13.21 3.71 7.85
N VAL A 231 14.10 3.02 8.55
CA VAL A 231 15.03 3.65 9.49
C VAL A 231 16.19 4.36 8.76
N GLN A 232 16.60 3.87 7.59
CA GLN A 232 17.64 4.55 6.78
C GLN A 232 17.20 5.93 6.28
N CYS A 233 15.89 6.22 6.18
CA CYS A 233 15.38 7.56 5.87
C CYS A 233 15.88 8.63 6.84
N LEU A 234 16.28 8.27 8.06
CA LEU A 234 16.81 9.21 9.06
C LEU A 234 18.19 9.79 8.65
N ASP A 235 18.95 9.05 7.85
CA ASP A 235 20.27 9.43 7.37
C ASP A 235 20.24 9.97 5.92
N ALA A 236 19.03 10.14 5.34
CA ALA A 236 18.87 10.56 3.95
C ALA A 236 19.26 12.03 3.72
N PRO A 237 19.89 12.36 2.57
CA PRO A 237 20.33 13.72 2.24
C PRO A 237 19.15 14.65 1.93
N GLU A 238 19.43 15.94 1.80
CA GLU A 238 18.40 16.98 1.55
C GLU A 238 17.55 16.70 0.31
N GLY A 239 18.13 16.25 -0.79
CA GLY A 239 17.42 15.94 -2.05
C GLY A 239 16.45 14.74 -1.97
N PHE A 240 16.47 14.00 -0.88
CA PHE A 240 15.51 12.91 -0.63
C PHE A 240 14.11 13.43 -0.31
N TRP A 241 14.00 14.58 0.36
CA TRP A 241 12.75 15.12 0.90
C TRP A 241 11.92 15.84 -0.17
N GLY A 242 10.62 15.80 -0.01
CA GLY A 242 9.66 16.40 -0.95
C GLY A 242 9.35 15.52 -2.16
N ASN A 243 9.67 14.25 -2.11
CA ASN A 243 9.54 13.29 -3.20
C ASN A 243 8.64 12.10 -2.84
N ILE A 244 8.30 11.35 -3.88
CA ILE A 244 7.53 10.11 -3.83
C ILE A 244 8.44 9.00 -4.37
N TYR A 245 8.47 7.86 -3.69
CA TYR A 245 9.27 6.70 -4.09
C TYR A 245 8.48 5.41 -4.01
N ASN A 246 8.85 4.44 -4.85
CA ASN A 246 8.41 3.06 -4.76
C ASN A 246 9.41 2.24 -3.95
N MET A 247 8.92 1.46 -2.97
CA MET A 247 9.76 0.60 -2.12
C MET A 247 9.45 -0.87 -2.37
N SER A 248 10.46 -1.64 -2.78
CA SER A 248 10.40 -3.09 -2.97
C SER A 248 11.74 -3.75 -2.62
N GLY A 249 11.80 -5.08 -2.72
CA GLY A 249 13.06 -5.83 -2.58
C GLY A 249 13.87 -5.92 -3.88
N GLY A 250 13.46 -5.18 -4.91
CA GLY A 250 14.13 -5.15 -6.21
C GLY A 250 13.86 -6.38 -7.10
N PRO A 251 14.53 -6.44 -8.26
CA PRO A 251 14.30 -7.50 -9.27
C PRO A 251 14.45 -8.93 -8.76
N SER A 252 15.32 -9.16 -7.76
CA SER A 252 15.52 -10.47 -7.13
C SER A 252 14.34 -10.95 -6.29
N CYS A 253 13.36 -10.07 -6.04
CA CYS A 253 12.13 -10.32 -5.29
C CYS A 253 10.87 -10.37 -6.17
N ARG A 254 11.03 -10.42 -7.52
CA ARG A 254 9.95 -10.49 -8.50
C ARG A 254 9.46 -11.92 -8.69
N PHE A 255 8.16 -12.07 -8.82
CA PHE A 255 7.52 -13.34 -9.14
C PHE A 255 6.14 -13.14 -9.76
N VAL A 256 5.57 -14.20 -10.34
CA VAL A 256 4.16 -14.29 -10.72
C VAL A 256 3.42 -15.07 -9.64
N TYR A 257 2.20 -14.66 -9.30
CA TYR A 257 1.49 -15.18 -8.14
C TYR A 257 1.33 -16.71 -8.13
N TRP A 258 1.08 -17.34 -9.27
CA TRP A 258 0.97 -18.80 -9.36
C TRP A 258 2.27 -19.52 -8.95
N GLU A 259 3.45 -18.93 -9.23
CA GLU A 259 4.75 -19.49 -8.83
C GLU A 259 4.94 -19.40 -7.33
N TYR A 260 4.62 -18.22 -6.77
CA TYR A 260 4.66 -18.02 -5.33
C TYR A 260 3.72 -18.98 -4.61
N LEU A 261 2.48 -19.11 -5.09
CA LEU A 261 1.48 -20.03 -4.53
C LEU A 261 1.99 -21.47 -4.56
N ARG A 262 2.59 -21.92 -5.69
CA ARG A 262 3.20 -23.25 -5.81
C ARG A 262 4.28 -23.47 -4.76
N ASN A 263 5.19 -22.54 -4.61
CA ASN A 263 6.30 -22.63 -3.67
C ASN A 263 5.79 -22.62 -2.22
N MET A 264 4.86 -21.75 -1.89
CA MET A 264 4.25 -21.66 -0.55
C MET A 264 3.49 -22.94 -0.18
N MET A 265 2.67 -23.50 -1.07
CA MET A 265 1.93 -24.74 -0.80
C MET A 265 2.88 -25.93 -0.60
N ASN A 266 3.97 -26.00 -1.36
CA ASN A 266 4.99 -27.00 -1.16
C ASN A 266 5.71 -26.85 0.20
N LEU A 267 6.08 -25.64 0.58
CA LEU A 267 6.71 -25.34 1.88
C LEU A 267 5.79 -25.69 3.06
N LEU A 268 4.49 -25.42 2.93
CA LEU A 268 3.48 -25.77 3.95
C LEU A 268 3.16 -27.28 3.99
N GLY A 269 3.73 -28.09 3.11
CA GLY A 269 3.48 -29.53 3.03
C GLY A 269 2.18 -29.92 2.35
N MET A 270 1.48 -28.94 1.74
CA MET A 270 0.23 -29.18 0.99
C MET A 270 0.46 -29.76 -0.40
N GLY A 271 1.70 -29.66 -0.94
CA GLY A 271 2.07 -30.15 -2.27
C GLY A 271 1.53 -29.28 -3.40
N ASP A 272 1.28 -29.91 -4.55
CA ASP A 272 0.76 -29.19 -5.74
C ASP A 272 -0.63 -28.59 -5.45
N TYR A 273 -0.71 -27.26 -5.46
CA TYR A 273 -1.94 -26.51 -5.18
C TYR A 273 -3.07 -26.85 -6.15
N ARG A 274 -2.79 -27.27 -7.39
CA ARG A 274 -3.77 -27.66 -8.40
C ARG A 274 -4.59 -28.91 -8.01
N ARG A 275 -4.10 -29.70 -7.06
CA ARG A 275 -4.81 -30.87 -6.50
C ARG A 275 -5.75 -30.52 -5.37
N ILE A 276 -5.60 -29.32 -4.77
CA ILE A 276 -6.33 -28.88 -3.58
C ILE A 276 -7.15 -27.63 -3.80
N MET A 277 -7.01 -26.99 -4.96
CA MET A 277 -7.73 -25.79 -5.37
C MET A 277 -8.24 -25.96 -6.80
N ASP A 278 -9.35 -25.35 -7.15
CA ASP A 278 -9.80 -25.27 -8.53
C ASP A 278 -9.50 -23.90 -9.11
N ARG A 279 -9.19 -23.84 -10.41
CA ARG A 279 -8.75 -22.61 -11.05
C ARG A 279 -9.81 -21.50 -11.00
N ASN A 280 -11.09 -21.85 -11.09
CA ASN A 280 -12.21 -20.91 -11.00
C ASN A 280 -12.50 -20.39 -9.59
N TRP A 281 -11.65 -20.72 -8.61
CA TRP A 281 -11.66 -20.08 -7.29
C TRP A 281 -10.94 -18.75 -7.30
N PHE A 282 -10.01 -18.54 -8.24
CA PHE A 282 -9.18 -17.35 -8.36
C PHE A 282 -9.83 -16.32 -9.28
N CYS A 283 -9.79 -15.07 -8.88
CA CYS A 283 -10.27 -13.96 -9.67
C CYS A 283 -9.44 -13.78 -10.95
N LEU A 284 -10.00 -13.11 -11.95
CA LEU A 284 -9.35 -12.87 -13.23
C LEU A 284 -8.67 -11.52 -13.29
N ARG A 285 -9.11 -10.54 -12.47
CA ARG A 285 -8.65 -9.16 -12.45
C ARG A 285 -9.01 -8.46 -11.15
N ASN A 286 -8.73 -7.16 -11.05
CA ASN A 286 -9.13 -6.25 -9.97
C ASN A 286 -8.39 -6.51 -8.66
N PHE A 287 -7.08 -6.74 -8.75
CA PHE A 287 -6.21 -6.81 -7.58
C PHE A 287 -4.93 -6.00 -7.83
N HIS A 288 -4.46 -5.31 -6.80
CA HIS A 288 -3.27 -4.48 -6.90
C HIS A 288 -1.97 -5.31 -6.85
N GLY A 289 -0.96 -4.81 -7.53
CA GLY A 289 0.37 -5.41 -7.57
C GLY A 289 1.03 -5.25 -8.94
N GLY A 290 2.34 -5.27 -8.98
CA GLY A 290 3.17 -5.14 -10.17
C GLY A 290 4.63 -5.17 -9.82
N TRP A 291 5.49 -4.94 -10.81
CA TRP A 291 6.92 -4.76 -10.66
C TRP A 291 7.26 -3.28 -10.73
N PHE A 292 7.97 -2.76 -9.75
CA PHE A 292 8.43 -1.38 -9.76
C PHE A 292 9.65 -1.22 -10.65
N GLU A 293 9.59 -0.31 -11.61
CA GLU A 293 10.68 -0.05 -12.54
C GLU A 293 11.70 0.94 -11.97
N ASP A 294 11.28 1.72 -10.99
CA ASP A 294 12.02 2.82 -10.39
C ASP A 294 12.36 2.63 -8.91
N SER A 295 12.09 1.44 -8.34
CA SER A 295 12.40 1.19 -6.93
C SER A 295 13.89 1.25 -6.59
N TYR A 296 14.76 1.13 -7.60
CA TYR A 296 16.21 1.33 -7.45
C TYR A 296 16.56 2.76 -7.02
N VAL A 297 15.76 3.76 -7.41
CA VAL A 297 15.98 5.16 -7.02
C VAL A 297 15.91 5.31 -5.50
N LEU A 298 15.00 4.61 -4.84
CA LEU A 298 14.93 4.59 -3.39
C LEU A 298 16.08 3.77 -2.78
N ASP A 299 16.47 2.67 -3.43
CA ASP A 299 17.57 1.83 -2.94
C ASP A 299 18.92 2.56 -3.01
N ASP A 300 19.13 3.41 -3.99
CA ASP A 300 20.33 4.27 -4.10
C ASP A 300 20.50 5.18 -2.87
N PHE A 301 19.41 5.61 -2.22
CA PHE A 301 19.44 6.37 -0.98
C PHE A 301 19.55 5.48 0.27
N LEU A 302 18.82 4.36 0.32
CA LEU A 302 18.58 3.63 1.56
C LEU A 302 19.34 2.31 1.67
N HIS A 303 19.83 1.77 0.55
CA HIS A 303 20.51 0.46 0.46
C HIS A 303 19.75 -0.65 1.18
N HIS A 304 18.44 -0.75 0.87
CA HIS A 304 17.52 -1.65 1.55
C HIS A 304 17.29 -2.98 0.83
N TRP A 305 17.84 -3.18 -0.37
CA TRP A 305 17.81 -4.46 -1.08
C TRP A 305 18.84 -5.43 -0.49
N ARG A 306 18.49 -6.06 0.62
CA ARG A 306 19.42 -6.90 1.40
C ARG A 306 19.06 -8.38 1.36
N SER A 307 17.84 -8.70 0.92
CA SER A 307 17.31 -10.06 0.81
C SER A 307 16.75 -10.28 -0.60
N ASN A 308 16.64 -11.55 -0.98
CA ASN A 308 15.99 -11.98 -2.20
C ASN A 308 14.80 -12.91 -1.92
N LEU A 309 14.14 -13.42 -2.96
CA LEU A 309 12.98 -14.29 -2.83
C LEU A 309 13.30 -15.62 -2.12
N ASP A 310 14.50 -16.18 -2.33
CA ASP A 310 14.94 -17.42 -1.67
C ASP A 310 15.17 -17.22 -0.18
N ASP A 311 15.66 -16.04 0.23
CA ASP A 311 15.79 -15.66 1.63
C ASP A 311 14.42 -15.59 2.30
N HIS A 312 13.41 -15.04 1.62
CA HIS A 312 12.04 -15.05 2.10
C HIS A 312 11.51 -16.47 2.31
N PHE A 313 11.65 -17.35 1.32
CA PHE A 313 11.22 -18.74 1.47
C PHE A 313 11.99 -19.49 2.56
N THR A 314 13.27 -19.19 2.74
CA THR A 314 14.07 -19.73 3.85
C THR A 314 13.55 -19.29 5.21
N GLN A 315 13.17 -18.02 5.34
CA GLN A 315 12.54 -17.51 6.56
C GLN A 315 11.20 -18.19 6.82
N VAL A 316 10.33 -18.31 5.81
CA VAL A 316 9.05 -19.05 5.91
C VAL A 316 9.27 -20.49 6.38
N LYS A 317 10.28 -21.16 5.83
CA LYS A 317 10.65 -22.51 6.24
C LYS A 317 11.09 -22.59 7.70
N GLY A 318 11.80 -21.58 8.21
CA GLY A 318 12.24 -21.48 9.61
C GLY A 318 11.09 -21.26 10.59
N PHE A 319 10.00 -20.60 10.18
CA PHE A 319 8.79 -20.40 10.99
C PHE A 319 7.76 -21.52 10.87
N ARG A 320 8.11 -22.59 10.16
CA ARG A 320 7.21 -23.71 9.92
C ARG A 320 6.90 -24.44 11.21
N PHE A 321 5.61 -24.57 11.53
CA PHE A 321 5.15 -25.27 12.73
C PHE A 321 5.37 -26.79 12.60
N TRP A 322 5.65 -27.46 13.70
CA TRP A 322 5.84 -28.92 13.73
C TRP A 322 4.66 -29.67 13.09
N TYR A 323 3.43 -29.19 13.22
CA TYR A 323 2.27 -29.82 12.62
C TYR A 323 2.22 -29.71 11.08
N SER A 324 3.05 -28.87 10.43
CA SER A 324 3.15 -28.84 8.98
C SER A 324 3.64 -30.18 8.42
N TYR A 325 4.32 -30.98 9.22
CA TYR A 325 4.66 -32.36 8.85
C TYR A 325 3.44 -33.24 8.82
N LEU A 326 2.44 -33.01 9.69
CA LEU A 326 1.19 -33.74 9.69
C LEU A 326 0.32 -33.41 8.47
N VAL A 327 0.41 -32.18 7.94
CA VAL A 327 -0.32 -31.78 6.73
C VAL A 327 0.04 -32.63 5.51
N LYS A 328 1.27 -33.16 5.47
CA LYS A 328 1.72 -34.05 4.38
C LYS A 328 0.94 -35.37 4.34
N VAL A 329 0.52 -35.88 5.50
CA VAL A 329 -0.19 -37.16 5.62
C VAL A 329 -1.72 -37.00 5.57
N ILE A 330 -2.24 -35.78 5.67
CA ILE A 330 -3.66 -35.50 5.49
C ILE A 330 -4.06 -35.75 4.03
N PRO A 331 -5.08 -36.59 3.78
CA PRO A 331 -5.58 -36.77 2.41
C PRO A 331 -5.97 -35.44 1.77
N LYS A 332 -5.50 -35.18 0.55
CA LYS A 332 -5.70 -33.90 -0.17
C LYS A 332 -7.15 -33.49 -0.31
N PHE A 333 -8.05 -34.45 -0.31
CA PHE A 333 -9.50 -34.22 -0.31
C PHE A 333 -9.96 -33.37 0.88
N PHE A 334 -9.50 -33.67 2.10
CA PHE A 334 -9.87 -32.88 3.28
C PHE A 334 -9.29 -31.46 3.24
N VAL A 335 -8.07 -31.29 2.74
CA VAL A 335 -7.46 -29.99 2.52
C VAL A 335 -8.30 -29.18 1.51
N LYS A 336 -8.70 -29.81 0.40
CA LYS A 336 -9.57 -29.19 -0.62
C LYS A 336 -10.92 -28.76 -0.05
N ILE A 337 -11.56 -29.59 0.79
CA ILE A 337 -12.83 -29.24 1.46
C ILE A 337 -12.64 -28.02 2.37
N TYR A 338 -11.56 -27.98 3.15
CA TYR A 338 -11.26 -26.84 4.03
C TYR A 338 -11.09 -25.55 3.22
N LEU A 339 -10.26 -25.58 2.19
CA LEU A 339 -10.04 -24.42 1.32
C LEU A 339 -11.31 -24.00 0.58
N LYS A 340 -12.13 -24.96 0.12
CA LYS A 340 -13.42 -24.67 -0.51
C LYS A 340 -14.35 -23.91 0.44
N ARG A 341 -14.41 -24.31 1.73
CA ARG A 341 -15.21 -23.58 2.72
C ARG A 341 -14.74 -22.13 2.89
N MET A 342 -13.43 -21.90 2.79
CA MET A 342 -12.85 -20.55 2.84
C MET A 342 -13.30 -19.73 1.62
N VAL A 343 -13.19 -20.27 0.41
CA VAL A 343 -13.61 -19.59 -0.84
C VAL A 343 -15.13 -19.34 -0.88
N MET A 344 -15.91 -20.16 -0.18
CA MET A 344 -17.36 -20.02 -0.03
C MET A 344 -17.78 -19.14 1.16
N SER A 345 -16.84 -18.58 1.93
CA SER A 345 -17.16 -17.62 2.98
C SER A 345 -17.61 -16.28 2.38
N LYS A 346 -18.27 -15.41 3.18
CA LYS A 346 -18.86 -14.14 2.74
C LYS A 346 -17.96 -13.28 1.84
N ASN A 347 -16.65 -13.33 2.05
CA ASN A 347 -15.67 -12.57 1.26
C ASN A 347 -14.96 -13.41 0.19
N GLY A 348 -15.38 -14.65 0.01
CA GLY A 348 -14.77 -15.54 -0.98
C GLY A 348 -15.43 -15.45 -2.35
N PRO A 349 -14.66 -15.63 -3.44
CA PRO A 349 -15.17 -15.51 -4.80
C PRO A 349 -16.33 -16.44 -5.14
N LEU A 350 -16.34 -17.68 -4.64
CA LEU A 350 -17.45 -18.61 -4.88
C LEU A 350 -18.75 -18.15 -4.20
N TYR A 351 -18.66 -17.54 -3.03
CA TYR A 351 -19.85 -16.96 -2.38
C TYR A 351 -20.47 -15.85 -3.25
N TRP A 352 -19.65 -15.01 -3.90
CA TRP A 352 -20.17 -13.97 -4.79
C TRP A 352 -20.90 -14.56 -5.99
N ILE A 353 -20.37 -15.66 -6.53
CA ILE A 353 -20.99 -16.37 -7.66
C ILE A 353 -22.32 -17.02 -7.26
N GLU A 354 -22.37 -17.68 -6.11
CA GLU A 354 -23.58 -18.38 -5.60
C GLU A 354 -24.67 -17.39 -5.18
N SER A 355 -24.28 -16.29 -4.52
CA SER A 355 -25.21 -15.24 -4.10
C SER A 355 -25.63 -14.28 -5.22
N ASN A 356 -25.13 -14.47 -6.45
CA ASN A 356 -25.33 -13.55 -7.59
C ASN A 356 -24.97 -12.09 -7.27
N ASN A 357 -23.87 -11.86 -6.53
CA ASN A 357 -23.37 -10.51 -6.27
C ASN A 357 -22.81 -9.89 -7.57
N GLU A 358 -23.70 -9.26 -8.35
CA GLU A 358 -23.35 -8.72 -9.67
C GLU A 358 -22.18 -7.76 -9.65
N GLY A 359 -22.11 -6.85 -8.68
CA GLY A 359 -21.02 -5.86 -8.58
C GLY A 359 -19.66 -6.54 -8.45
N ARG A 360 -19.53 -7.49 -7.50
CA ARG A 360 -18.28 -8.24 -7.32
C ARG A 360 -17.98 -9.18 -8.48
N ILE A 361 -18.99 -9.85 -9.04
CA ILE A 361 -18.78 -10.70 -10.21
C ILE A 361 -18.25 -9.89 -11.39
N LYS A 362 -18.83 -8.72 -11.66
CA LYS A 362 -18.36 -7.82 -12.71
C LYS A 362 -16.94 -7.31 -12.43
N ALA A 363 -16.67 -6.85 -11.21
CA ALA A 363 -15.35 -6.34 -10.84
C ALA A 363 -14.26 -7.39 -11.01
N PHE A 364 -14.44 -8.58 -10.45
CA PHE A 364 -13.38 -9.58 -10.33
C PHE A 364 -13.33 -10.61 -11.47
N PHE A 365 -14.44 -10.84 -12.16
CA PHE A 365 -14.53 -11.84 -13.26
C PHE A 365 -15.01 -11.25 -14.58
N GLY A 366 -15.46 -10.00 -14.60
CA GLY A 366 -16.10 -9.39 -15.77
C GLY A 366 -17.55 -9.85 -15.99
N SER A 367 -17.84 -11.14 -15.84
CA SER A 367 -19.18 -11.69 -15.88
C SER A 367 -19.26 -13.12 -15.32
N LYS A 368 -20.46 -13.58 -14.99
CA LYS A 368 -20.70 -14.98 -14.58
C LYS A 368 -20.40 -15.96 -15.72
N LYS A 369 -20.52 -15.52 -16.99
CA LYS A 369 -20.15 -16.31 -18.16
C LYS A 369 -18.61 -16.47 -18.21
N LYS A 370 -17.86 -15.40 -18.12
CA LYS A 370 -16.39 -15.45 -18.09
C LYS A 370 -15.87 -16.35 -16.96
N TRP A 371 -16.51 -16.31 -15.77
CA TRP A 371 -16.18 -17.22 -14.69
C TRP A 371 -16.45 -18.70 -15.04
N LYS A 372 -17.57 -19.02 -15.69
CA LYS A 372 -17.88 -20.40 -16.15
C LYS A 372 -16.93 -20.90 -17.21
N ASP A 373 -16.45 -20.01 -18.04
CA ASP A 373 -15.54 -20.31 -19.15
C ASP A 373 -14.07 -20.44 -18.70
N ILE A 374 -13.77 -20.26 -17.39
CA ILE A 374 -12.41 -20.49 -16.86
C ILE A 374 -12.04 -21.95 -17.09
N PRO A 375 -10.98 -22.23 -17.87
CA PRO A 375 -10.57 -23.61 -18.18
C PRO A 375 -10.05 -24.33 -16.93
N SER A 376 -10.00 -25.66 -16.97
CA SER A 376 -9.34 -26.46 -15.94
C SER A 376 -7.82 -26.22 -15.92
N TRP A 377 -7.12 -26.77 -14.91
CA TRP A 377 -5.67 -26.66 -14.80
C TRP A 377 -4.88 -27.25 -15.98
N GLU A 378 -5.50 -28.03 -16.84
CA GLU A 378 -4.88 -28.61 -18.04
C GLU A 378 -4.55 -27.54 -19.08
N VAL A 379 -5.27 -26.43 -19.07
CA VAL A 379 -5.02 -25.29 -19.96
C VAL A 379 -4.30 -24.20 -19.17
N ASP A 380 -2.98 -24.06 -19.42
CA ASP A 380 -2.15 -23.06 -18.76
C ASP A 380 -2.29 -21.67 -19.43
N GLY A 381 -3.36 -20.97 -19.10
CA GLY A 381 -3.56 -19.56 -19.51
C GLY A 381 -2.98 -18.54 -18.52
N SER A 382 -2.26 -19.00 -17.48
CA SER A 382 -1.67 -18.13 -16.47
C SER A 382 -0.25 -17.65 -16.83
N LYS A 383 0.34 -18.16 -17.92
CA LYS A 383 1.67 -17.78 -18.38
C LYS A 383 1.58 -16.55 -19.27
N PHE A 384 1.92 -15.40 -18.73
CA PHE A 384 2.30 -14.25 -19.52
C PHE A 384 3.82 -14.15 -19.53
N THR A 385 4.40 -14.24 -20.74
CA THR A 385 5.87 -14.20 -20.96
C THR A 385 6.36 -12.89 -21.56
N GLY A 386 5.47 -11.93 -21.79
CA GLY A 386 5.82 -10.64 -22.36
C GLY A 386 6.47 -9.71 -21.31
N GLU A 387 7.38 -8.84 -21.78
CA GLU A 387 8.07 -7.87 -20.92
C GLU A 387 7.14 -6.80 -20.33
N GLY A 388 5.97 -6.60 -20.93
CA GLY A 388 5.08 -5.50 -20.61
C GLY A 388 5.59 -4.15 -21.15
N TYR A 389 4.83 -3.09 -20.92
CA TYR A 389 5.21 -1.72 -21.32
C TYR A 389 4.95 -0.71 -20.21
N LEU A 390 5.64 0.42 -20.29
CA LEU A 390 5.45 1.55 -19.39
C LEU A 390 4.32 2.45 -19.90
N LEU A 391 3.59 3.07 -19.00
CA LEU A 391 2.54 4.01 -19.33
C LEU A 391 3.13 5.37 -19.73
N TYR A 392 2.46 6.09 -20.63
CA TYR A 392 2.79 7.46 -20.99
C TYR A 392 2.10 8.44 -20.02
N HIS A 393 2.83 9.46 -19.57
CA HIS A 393 2.31 10.41 -18.58
C HIS A 393 1.75 11.72 -19.17
N GLY A 394 1.86 11.89 -20.49
CA GLY A 394 1.27 13.03 -21.18
C GLY A 394 2.14 14.28 -21.19
N PHE A 395 3.43 14.16 -20.93
CA PHE A 395 4.43 15.22 -21.05
C PHE A 395 5.83 14.62 -21.27
N ASP A 396 6.84 15.45 -21.58
CA ASP A 396 8.21 14.98 -21.71
C ASP A 396 8.87 14.75 -20.34
N GLU A 397 8.98 13.48 -19.95
CA GLU A 397 9.52 13.04 -18.67
C GLU A 397 11.05 13.10 -18.60
N ASN A 398 11.75 13.35 -19.71
CA ASN A 398 13.21 13.53 -19.72
C ASN A 398 13.60 14.92 -19.22
N LYS A 399 12.66 15.86 -19.15
CA LYS A 399 12.90 17.19 -18.58
C LYS A 399 13.12 17.12 -17.07
N LEU A 400 14.12 17.84 -16.59
CA LEU A 400 14.28 18.09 -15.16
C LEU A 400 13.13 18.96 -14.64
N ASP A 401 12.84 18.88 -13.34
CA ASP A 401 11.79 19.69 -12.70
C ASP A 401 11.94 21.19 -12.94
N THR A 402 13.21 21.65 -13.06
CA THR A 402 13.57 23.04 -13.33
C THR A 402 13.39 23.45 -14.81
N GLU A 403 13.19 22.48 -15.69
CA GLU A 403 12.98 22.69 -17.13
C GLU A 403 11.51 22.60 -17.51
N LEU A 404 10.66 22.11 -16.59
CA LEU A 404 9.22 22.06 -16.79
C LEU A 404 8.63 23.47 -16.81
N GLY A 405 7.71 23.71 -17.72
CA GLY A 405 7.00 24.96 -17.88
C GLY A 405 5.48 24.78 -17.86
N LEU A 406 4.75 25.90 -17.96
CA LEU A 406 3.29 25.88 -17.94
C LEU A 406 2.70 25.06 -19.09
N GLU A 407 3.37 25.01 -20.27
CA GLU A 407 2.87 24.23 -21.41
C GLU A 407 2.96 22.73 -21.16
N ASP A 408 4.01 22.23 -20.50
CA ASP A 408 4.10 20.81 -20.10
C ASP A 408 2.93 20.43 -19.17
N LEU A 409 2.57 21.32 -18.26
CA LEU A 409 1.45 21.13 -17.34
C LEU A 409 0.10 21.14 -18.04
N LYS A 410 -0.07 22.01 -19.04
CA LYS A 410 -1.26 22.05 -19.88
C LYS A 410 -1.36 20.80 -20.76
N GLU A 411 -0.23 20.30 -21.28
CA GLU A 411 -0.19 19.06 -22.07
C GLU A 411 -0.57 17.86 -21.21
N ALA A 412 0.02 17.72 -20.03
CA ALA A 412 -0.33 16.69 -19.06
C ALA A 412 -1.81 16.75 -18.65
N ALA A 413 -2.37 17.96 -18.48
CA ALA A 413 -3.79 18.12 -18.17
C ALA A 413 -4.69 17.69 -19.35
N ARG A 414 -4.34 18.06 -20.57
CA ARG A 414 -5.07 17.61 -21.79
C ARG A 414 -5.04 16.09 -21.91
N PHE A 415 -3.90 15.47 -21.65
CA PHE A 415 -3.79 14.01 -21.68
C PHE A 415 -4.62 13.31 -20.57
N ARG A 416 -4.92 14.02 -19.48
CA ARG A 416 -5.86 13.59 -18.42
C ARG A 416 -7.32 13.96 -18.71
N GLY A 417 -7.61 14.38 -19.95
CA GLY A 417 -8.93 14.80 -20.40
C GLY A 417 -9.42 16.10 -19.76
N GLY A 418 -8.52 16.96 -19.32
CA GLY A 418 -8.86 18.19 -18.63
C GLY A 418 -8.01 19.39 -19.02
N GLU A 419 -7.97 20.38 -18.17
CA GLU A 419 -7.33 21.67 -18.41
C GLU A 419 -6.52 22.12 -17.18
N CYS A 420 -5.37 22.76 -17.41
CA CYS A 420 -4.70 23.60 -16.41
C CYS A 420 -5.23 25.03 -16.56
N LEU A 421 -5.96 25.52 -15.56
CA LEU A 421 -6.60 26.85 -15.58
C LEU A 421 -5.68 27.97 -15.09
N SER A 422 -4.52 27.63 -14.53
CA SER A 422 -3.57 28.62 -14.05
C SER A 422 -2.80 29.25 -15.23
N GLU A 423 -2.53 30.54 -15.12
CA GLU A 423 -1.81 31.32 -16.14
C GLU A 423 -0.30 31.39 -15.87
N ARG A 424 0.13 30.97 -14.67
CA ARG A 424 1.54 31.02 -14.25
C ARG A 424 1.94 29.74 -13.55
N PHE A 425 3.13 29.27 -13.84
CA PHE A 425 3.83 28.22 -13.12
C PHE A 425 4.99 28.87 -12.34
N ILE A 426 5.09 28.57 -11.06
CA ILE A 426 6.12 29.11 -10.17
C ILE A 426 7.14 28.00 -9.84
N ASP A 427 6.67 26.90 -9.30
CA ASP A 427 7.47 25.73 -8.94
C ASP A 427 6.60 24.47 -8.81
N MET A 428 7.23 23.33 -8.58
CA MET A 428 6.58 22.04 -8.45
C MET A 428 5.68 21.90 -7.20
N LYS A 429 5.80 22.79 -6.22
CA LYS A 429 5.07 22.73 -4.94
C LYS A 429 3.88 23.69 -4.87
N THR A 430 3.92 24.77 -5.66
CA THR A 430 2.84 25.78 -5.68
C THR A 430 1.60 25.21 -6.36
N LYS A 431 0.47 25.25 -5.66
CA LYS A 431 -0.79 24.72 -6.18
C LYS A 431 -1.26 25.49 -7.42
N LEU A 432 -1.70 24.74 -8.39
CA LEU A 432 -2.35 25.23 -9.60
C LEU A 432 -3.84 24.85 -9.59
N LYS A 433 -4.62 25.56 -10.40
CA LYS A 433 -6.03 25.24 -10.62
C LYS A 433 -6.17 24.33 -11.83
N TRP A 434 -6.88 23.26 -11.66
CA TRP A 434 -7.16 22.25 -12.67
C TRP A 434 -8.65 22.04 -12.86
N LYS A 435 -9.02 21.57 -14.03
CA LYS A 435 -10.39 21.16 -14.35
C LYS A 435 -10.35 19.79 -15.03
N CYS A 436 -11.16 18.85 -14.56
CA CYS A 436 -11.26 17.52 -15.17
C CYS A 436 -12.28 17.45 -16.30
N ALA A 437 -12.31 16.33 -17.04
CA ALA A 437 -13.24 16.06 -18.14
C ALA A 437 -14.73 16.10 -17.75
N PHE A 438 -15.05 16.04 -16.46
CA PHE A 438 -16.41 16.09 -15.93
C PHE A 438 -16.79 17.47 -15.40
N GLY A 439 -15.90 18.46 -15.55
CA GLY A 439 -16.13 19.84 -15.14
C GLY A 439 -15.78 20.15 -13.68
N HIS A 440 -15.30 19.20 -12.90
CA HIS A 440 -14.84 19.46 -11.52
C HIS A 440 -13.58 20.32 -11.55
N SER A 441 -13.58 21.38 -10.75
CA SER A 441 -12.41 22.25 -10.56
C SER A 441 -11.77 21.93 -9.22
N PHE A 442 -10.44 21.74 -9.22
CA PHE A 442 -9.69 21.41 -8.01
C PHE A 442 -8.33 22.09 -8.00
N GLU A 443 -7.71 22.12 -6.84
CA GLU A 443 -6.35 22.59 -6.68
C GLU A 443 -5.40 21.44 -6.35
N GLY A 444 -4.19 21.51 -6.90
CA GLY A 444 -3.13 20.54 -6.65
C GLY A 444 -1.79 21.05 -7.14
N SER A 445 -0.71 20.67 -6.48
CA SER A 445 0.64 20.99 -6.92
C SER A 445 1.02 20.19 -8.18
N PRO A 446 1.93 20.69 -9.02
CA PRO A 446 2.52 19.87 -10.08
C PRO A 446 3.15 18.57 -9.58
N THR A 447 3.78 18.57 -8.40
CA THR A 447 4.26 17.33 -7.75
C THR A 447 3.13 16.31 -7.56
N LEU A 448 1.97 16.73 -7.07
CA LEU A 448 0.83 15.84 -6.91
C LEU A 448 0.36 15.24 -8.24
N VAL A 449 0.27 16.08 -9.28
CA VAL A 449 -0.30 15.68 -10.57
C VAL A 449 0.70 14.91 -11.43
N LEU A 450 1.92 15.40 -11.60
CA LEU A 450 2.89 14.80 -12.50
C LEU A 450 3.65 13.64 -11.83
N LYS A 451 4.13 13.85 -10.60
CA LYS A 451 4.93 12.84 -9.89
C LYS A 451 4.08 11.92 -9.01
N GLY A 452 3.03 12.44 -8.40
CA GLY A 452 2.09 11.62 -7.65
C GLY A 452 1.19 10.75 -8.53
N GLY A 453 0.94 11.15 -9.77
CA GLY A 453 -0.02 10.46 -10.64
C GLY A 453 -1.49 10.70 -10.23
N HIS A 454 -1.72 11.57 -9.24
CA HIS A 454 -3.06 11.95 -8.81
C HIS A 454 -3.73 12.88 -9.82
N TRP A 455 -5.06 12.83 -9.86
CA TRP A 455 -5.86 13.75 -10.66
C TRP A 455 -7.02 14.32 -9.84
N CYS A 456 -8.22 14.35 -10.39
CA CYS A 456 -9.40 14.94 -9.77
C CYS A 456 -9.88 14.12 -8.57
N PRO A 457 -9.90 14.68 -7.34
CA PRO A 457 -10.34 13.97 -6.16
C PRO A 457 -11.82 13.56 -6.21
N ASP A 458 -12.67 14.33 -6.91
CA ASP A 458 -14.09 14.03 -7.04
C ASP A 458 -14.38 12.87 -8.01
N CYS A 459 -13.38 12.52 -8.87
CA CYS A 459 -13.46 11.38 -9.77
C CYS A 459 -12.84 10.11 -9.19
N ASP A 460 -11.89 10.22 -8.26
CA ASP A 460 -11.13 9.10 -7.68
C ASP A 460 -11.94 8.34 -6.62
N ALA A 461 -12.99 8.96 -6.11
CA ALA A 461 -13.81 8.40 -5.05
C ALA A 461 -14.91 7.47 -5.58
N PRO A 462 -15.36 6.48 -4.79
CA PRO A 462 -16.58 5.74 -5.10
C PRO A 462 -17.80 6.70 -5.27
N PRO A 463 -18.75 6.37 -6.13
CA PRO A 463 -18.90 5.12 -6.87
C PRO A 463 -17.94 5.06 -8.08
N TRP A 464 -17.38 3.89 -8.33
CA TRP A 464 -16.35 3.68 -9.36
C TRP A 464 -16.95 3.59 -10.76
N GLY A 465 -17.14 4.72 -11.43
CA GLY A 465 -17.60 4.80 -12.83
C GLY A 465 -16.41 4.79 -13.81
N TYR A 466 -15.56 3.78 -13.70
CA TYR A 466 -14.26 3.73 -14.40
C TYR A 466 -14.38 3.69 -15.94
N ASP A 467 -15.41 3.05 -16.47
CA ASP A 467 -15.73 3.09 -17.90
C ASP A 467 -15.93 4.52 -18.40
N LYS A 468 -16.66 5.34 -17.66
CA LYS A 468 -16.90 6.75 -18.00
C LYS A 468 -15.64 7.59 -17.90
N ILE A 469 -14.81 7.33 -16.87
CA ILE A 469 -13.54 8.03 -16.69
C ILE A 469 -12.61 7.68 -17.84
N ALA A 470 -12.44 6.39 -18.16
CA ALA A 470 -11.59 5.92 -19.25
C ALA A 470 -11.99 6.51 -20.62
N ALA A 471 -13.28 6.63 -20.89
CA ALA A 471 -13.78 7.19 -22.13
C ALA A 471 -13.38 8.67 -22.36
N LYS A 472 -13.01 9.39 -21.30
CA LYS A 472 -12.69 10.84 -21.37
C LYS A 472 -11.28 11.18 -20.89
N ASN A 473 -10.58 10.25 -20.28
CA ASN A 473 -9.26 10.46 -19.70
C ASN A 473 -8.28 9.43 -20.27
N PRO A 474 -7.51 9.77 -21.31
CA PRO A 474 -6.52 8.87 -21.92
C PRO A 474 -5.47 8.35 -20.95
N PHE A 475 -5.04 9.14 -19.98
CA PHE A 475 -4.09 8.73 -18.95
C PHE A 475 -4.64 7.57 -18.08
N PHE A 476 -5.89 7.66 -17.68
CA PHE A 476 -6.59 6.58 -16.98
C PHE A 476 -6.91 5.39 -17.91
N ALA A 477 -7.28 5.68 -19.15
CA ALA A 477 -7.69 4.68 -20.15
C ALA A 477 -6.60 3.62 -20.40
N GLN A 478 -5.33 3.99 -20.33
CA GLN A 478 -4.20 3.07 -20.47
C GLN A 478 -4.25 1.93 -19.45
N VAL A 479 -4.70 2.22 -18.22
CA VAL A 479 -4.85 1.22 -17.16
C VAL A 479 -6.12 0.42 -17.34
N TYR A 480 -7.23 1.10 -17.58
CA TYR A 480 -8.55 0.48 -17.65
C TYR A 480 -8.67 -0.48 -18.84
N TYR A 481 -8.40 -0.02 -20.05
CA TYR A 481 -8.58 -0.82 -21.27
C TYR A 481 -7.55 -1.94 -21.46
N ALA A 482 -6.49 -1.99 -20.64
CA ALA A 482 -5.57 -3.12 -20.66
C ALA A 482 -6.26 -4.44 -20.25
N ASN A 483 -7.26 -4.38 -19.34
CA ASN A 483 -7.93 -5.56 -18.78
C ASN A 483 -9.46 -5.49 -18.91
N HIS A 484 -10.00 -4.45 -19.55
CA HIS A 484 -11.43 -4.25 -19.78
C HIS A 484 -11.71 -4.02 -21.26
N GLY A 485 -12.84 -4.53 -21.76
CA GLY A 485 -13.28 -4.24 -23.11
C GLY A 485 -13.80 -2.80 -23.23
N ASN A 486 -13.69 -2.22 -24.42
CA ASN A 486 -14.19 -0.86 -24.69
C ASN A 486 -15.73 -0.74 -24.59
N ASP A 487 -16.42 -1.88 -24.62
CA ASP A 487 -17.88 -2.02 -24.50
C ASP A 487 -18.32 -2.34 -23.07
N GLU A 488 -17.39 -2.54 -22.16
CA GLU A 488 -17.73 -2.73 -20.74
C GLU A 488 -18.23 -1.40 -20.16
N ASN A 489 -19.49 -1.40 -19.75
CA ASN A 489 -20.14 -0.24 -19.15
C ASN A 489 -20.61 -0.63 -17.74
N TYR A 490 -19.69 -0.63 -16.79
CA TYR A 490 -19.98 -1.05 -15.42
C TYR A 490 -19.88 0.10 -14.44
N PHE A 491 -21.01 0.39 -13.83
CA PHE A 491 -21.07 1.20 -12.64
C PHE A 491 -21.05 0.28 -11.41
N TYR A 492 -20.05 0.42 -10.60
CA TYR A 492 -19.92 -0.31 -9.34
C TYR A 492 -20.42 0.58 -8.21
N GLY A 493 -21.74 0.57 -7.99
CA GLY A 493 -22.36 1.30 -6.90
C GLY A 493 -21.84 0.80 -5.56
N ALA A 494 -21.57 1.72 -4.68
CA ALA A 494 -21.16 1.42 -3.33
C ALA A 494 -22.36 1.64 -2.42
N GLU A 495 -23.11 0.61 -2.15
CA GLU A 495 -24.28 0.63 -1.27
C GLU A 495 -23.98 1.11 0.16
N SER A 496 -22.70 1.27 0.50
CA SER A 496 -22.24 1.59 1.86
C SER A 496 -21.28 2.79 1.96
N PHE A 497 -21.10 3.59 0.90
CA PHE A 497 -20.02 4.60 0.86
C PHE A 497 -20.40 6.00 1.27
N GLU A 498 -21.68 6.34 1.34
CA GLU A 498 -22.15 7.69 1.68
C GLU A 498 -21.55 8.24 3.00
N ASN A 499 -20.94 7.36 3.81
CA ASN A 499 -20.33 7.70 5.09
C ASN A 499 -18.80 7.44 5.15
N ILE A 500 -18.13 7.16 4.03
CA ILE A 500 -16.72 6.73 4.03
C ILE A 500 -15.78 7.82 3.53
N LEU A 501 -16.27 8.77 2.76
CA LEU A 501 -15.50 9.88 2.20
C LEU A 501 -15.84 11.21 2.85
#